data_1707c372b6e5a5993433d21d25b13b1d
#
_entry.id   1707c372b6e5a5993433d21d25b13b1d
#
_cell.length_a   1.000
_cell.length_b   1.000
_cell.length_c   1.000
_cell.angle_alpha   90.00
_cell.angle_beta   90.00
_cell.angle_gamma   90.00
#
_symmetry.space_group_name_H-M   'P 1'
#
loop_
_entity.id
_entity.type
_entity.pdbx_description
1 polymer ?
#
loop_
_entity_poly.entity_id
_entity_poly.type
_entity_poly.pdbx_seq_one_letter_code
_entity_poly.pdbx_strand_id
1 'polypeptide(L)'
;MKRREFITLLGGAVTAWPLGVGAQQAAMPVIGFLGGGSPDAFAHVVNAFRQGLYETGFAEGQNVTIEYRWAEGQYDRLPALVADLIRQKPAVIVATGGDVGVRAAKKAATAIPIVFTSGSDPVAAGFVSSLNRPGGNVTGVSLFVSVLEGKKLELLRELVPMAAVIGFLVNPNNPRADVDTADMQAAARALGKLLLILKADGEHDFDAVFTNLAQQRVDALVVHTEPFFLSRRDHLVELAARYSIPTIYGLREFAAAGGLISYGTKLSDSYRQVGIYTGKILKGEKPADLPVMQPTKFEFVINLKAAKALGLTVPTSLLVRADEVIE
;
A
#
# COMPACT_ATOMS: atom_id res chain seq x y z
N MET A 1 -79.17 9.51 52.77
CA MET A 1 -79.49 9.24 51.36
C MET A 1 -78.23 9.27 50.58
N LYS A 2 -77.83 8.16 50.19
CA LYS A 2 -77.10 7.49 49.09
C LYS A 2 -75.93 8.21 48.48
N ARG A 3 -74.79 7.87 49.00
CA ARG A 3 -73.40 7.91 48.53
C ARG A 3 -73.17 7.15 47.20
N ARG A 4 -73.73 7.53 46.09
CA ARG A 4 -73.56 6.69 44.88
C ARG A 4 -73.49 7.41 43.56
N GLU A 5 -73.24 8.71 43.53
CA GLU A 5 -73.17 9.47 42.26
C GLU A 5 -71.89 10.33 42.07
N PHE A 6 -70.78 10.02 42.75
CA PHE A 6 -69.54 10.83 42.61
C PHE A 6 -68.33 10.08 42.08
N ILE A 7 -68.53 8.94 41.38
CA ILE A 7 -67.44 8.12 40.85
C ILE A 7 -67.56 7.89 39.34
N THR A 8 -68.15 8.79 38.59
CA THR A 8 -68.23 8.59 37.13
C THR A 8 -67.69 9.75 36.27
N LEU A 9 -66.73 10.55 36.75
CA LEU A 9 -66.18 11.64 35.96
C LEU A 9 -64.66 11.83 36.11
N LEU A 10 -63.90 10.74 36.31
CA LEU A 10 -62.45 10.75 36.30
C LEU A 10 -61.90 9.55 35.54
N GLY A 11 -62.55 9.17 34.46
CA GLY A 11 -62.13 8.14 33.55
C GLY A 11 -61.94 8.72 32.14
N GLY A 12 -60.74 9.00 31.73
CA GLY A 12 -60.52 9.18 30.30
C GLY A 12 -59.74 10.41 29.88
N ALA A 13 -58.47 10.49 30.14
CA ALA A 13 -57.51 11.17 29.29
C ALA A 13 -56.09 10.68 29.60
N VAL A 14 -55.85 9.37 29.46
CA VAL A 14 -54.49 8.91 29.21
C VAL A 14 -54.25 9.14 27.72
N THR A 15 -53.83 10.36 27.38
CA THR A 15 -53.21 10.65 26.09
C THR A 15 -51.92 9.84 26.03
N ALA A 16 -51.98 8.67 25.35
CA ALA A 16 -50.82 7.94 24.92
C ALA A 16 -50.04 8.87 23.96
N TRP A 17 -49.06 9.60 24.52
CA TRP A 17 -48.01 10.17 23.71
C TRP A 17 -47.27 9.00 23.05
N PRO A 18 -47.24 8.91 21.73
CA PRO A 18 -46.29 8.01 21.12
C PRO A 18 -44.92 8.57 21.44
N LEU A 19 -44.21 7.91 22.35
CA LEU A 19 -42.75 8.01 22.43
C LEU A 19 -42.22 7.47 21.09
N GLY A 20 -42.31 8.29 20.08
CA GLY A 20 -41.52 8.15 18.89
C GLY A 20 -40.07 8.33 19.31
N VAL A 21 -39.48 7.27 19.86
CA VAL A 21 -38.04 7.09 19.83
C VAL A 21 -37.70 6.96 18.35
N GLY A 22 -37.57 8.12 17.71
CA GLY A 22 -36.85 8.20 16.46
C GLY A 22 -35.46 7.66 16.78
N ALA A 23 -35.25 6.38 16.55
CA ALA A 23 -33.91 5.86 16.44
C ALA A 23 -33.26 6.71 15.34
N GLN A 24 -32.56 7.75 15.77
CA GLN A 24 -31.74 8.58 14.90
C GLN A 24 -30.74 7.58 14.32
N GLN A 25 -31.02 7.14 13.09
CA GLN A 25 -30.16 6.19 12.39
C GLN A 25 -28.79 6.82 12.42
N ALA A 26 -27.91 6.29 13.27
CA ALA A 26 -26.58 6.84 13.45
C ALA A 26 -25.97 6.95 12.05
N ALA A 27 -25.56 8.15 11.66
CA ALA A 27 -24.99 8.36 10.35
C ALA A 27 -23.87 7.36 10.16
N MET A 28 -23.87 6.65 9.02
CA MET A 28 -22.82 5.67 8.72
C MET A 28 -21.45 6.32 8.84
N PRO A 29 -20.51 5.74 9.58
CA PRO A 29 -19.17 6.27 9.66
C PRO A 29 -18.52 6.31 8.28
N VAL A 30 -17.76 7.37 8.02
CA VAL A 30 -17.03 7.57 6.76
C VAL A 30 -15.58 7.18 6.96
N ILE A 31 -15.04 6.38 6.07
CA ILE A 31 -13.61 6.09 5.94
C ILE A 31 -13.07 6.92 4.77
N GLY A 32 -12.06 7.75 5.01
CA GLY A 32 -11.33 8.41 3.93
C GLY A 32 -10.19 7.53 3.46
N PHE A 33 -10.24 7.03 2.22
CA PHE A 33 -9.20 6.19 1.64
C PHE A 33 -8.34 7.01 0.67
N LEU A 34 -7.06 7.21 1.02
CA LEU A 34 -6.06 7.91 0.22
C LEU A 34 -5.11 6.91 -0.43
N GLY A 35 -5.17 6.76 -1.75
CA GLY A 35 -4.27 5.91 -2.55
C GLY A 35 -3.22 6.72 -3.29
N GLY A 36 -1.97 6.26 -3.31
CA GLY A 36 -0.88 6.90 -4.08
C GLY A 36 -0.85 6.48 -5.55
N GLY A 37 -1.36 5.30 -5.87
CA GLY A 37 -1.44 4.75 -7.23
C GLY A 37 -2.77 5.04 -7.92
N SER A 38 -3.18 4.15 -8.84
CA SER A 38 -4.44 4.21 -9.56
C SER A 38 -5.46 3.20 -9.02
N PRO A 39 -6.78 3.46 -9.12
CA PRO A 39 -7.82 2.56 -8.63
C PRO A 39 -7.73 1.16 -9.26
N ASP A 40 -7.51 1.08 -10.58
CA ASP A 40 -7.48 -0.21 -11.30
C ASP A 40 -6.28 -1.07 -10.87
N ALA A 41 -5.10 -0.48 -10.78
CA ALA A 41 -3.89 -1.21 -10.38
C ALA A 41 -3.96 -1.74 -8.94
N PHE A 42 -4.72 -1.04 -8.07
CA PHE A 42 -4.87 -1.37 -6.65
C PHE A 42 -6.19 -2.07 -6.32
N ALA A 43 -7.04 -2.40 -7.29
CA ALA A 43 -8.36 -3.00 -7.05
C ALA A 43 -8.29 -4.27 -6.19
N HIS A 44 -7.33 -5.15 -6.45
CA HIS A 44 -7.16 -6.41 -5.72
C HIS A 44 -6.81 -6.19 -4.24
N VAL A 45 -5.97 -5.20 -3.91
CA VAL A 45 -5.61 -4.88 -2.51
C VAL A 45 -6.71 -4.08 -1.81
N VAL A 46 -7.49 -3.27 -2.53
CA VAL A 46 -8.71 -2.65 -2.00
C VAL A 46 -9.72 -3.73 -1.62
N ASN A 47 -9.86 -4.79 -2.40
CA ASN A 47 -10.71 -5.93 -2.04
C ASN A 47 -10.20 -6.64 -0.77
N ALA A 48 -8.88 -6.80 -0.61
CA ALA A 48 -8.30 -7.34 0.62
C ALA A 48 -8.55 -6.42 1.83
N PHE A 49 -8.45 -5.10 1.65
CA PHE A 49 -8.84 -4.11 2.67
C PHE A 49 -10.31 -4.26 3.07
N ARG A 50 -11.23 -4.34 2.09
CA ARG A 50 -12.67 -4.56 2.34
C ARG A 50 -12.92 -5.87 3.09
N GLN A 51 -12.18 -6.93 2.75
CA GLN A 51 -12.25 -8.21 3.46
C GLN A 51 -11.85 -8.05 4.92
N GLY A 52 -10.71 -7.40 5.22
CA GLY A 52 -10.28 -7.14 6.59
C GLY A 52 -11.26 -6.27 7.36
N LEU A 53 -11.88 -5.30 6.70
CA LEU A 53 -12.93 -4.47 7.27
C LEU A 53 -14.17 -5.31 7.61
N TYR A 54 -14.60 -6.19 6.70
CA TYR A 54 -15.72 -7.10 6.87
C TYR A 54 -15.51 -8.06 8.05
N GLU A 55 -14.31 -8.58 8.27
CA GLU A 55 -13.97 -9.45 9.42
C GLU A 55 -14.16 -8.75 10.77
N THR A 56 -14.18 -7.43 10.77
CA THR A 56 -14.50 -6.63 11.96
C THR A 56 -15.96 -6.19 12.04
N GLY A 57 -16.81 -6.64 11.11
CA GLY A 57 -18.24 -6.38 11.10
C GLY A 57 -18.66 -5.12 10.34
N PHE A 58 -17.76 -4.52 9.53
CA PHE A 58 -18.08 -3.38 8.68
C PHE A 58 -18.10 -3.77 7.21
N ALA A 59 -19.18 -3.41 6.51
CA ALA A 59 -19.35 -3.65 5.09
C ALA A 59 -19.68 -2.34 4.36
N GLU A 60 -18.92 -2.02 3.33
CA GLU A 60 -19.12 -0.82 2.50
C GLU A 60 -20.55 -0.80 1.92
N GLY A 61 -21.22 0.35 2.05
CA GLY A 61 -22.59 0.55 1.57
C GLY A 61 -23.68 -0.04 2.49
N GLN A 62 -23.32 -0.79 3.55
CA GLN A 62 -24.27 -1.32 4.53
C GLN A 62 -24.22 -0.56 5.86
N ASN A 63 -23.06 -0.46 6.48
CA ASN A 63 -22.87 0.20 7.77
C ASN A 63 -21.61 1.07 7.84
N VAL A 64 -20.92 1.28 6.70
CA VAL A 64 -19.79 2.18 6.53
C VAL A 64 -19.77 2.70 5.10
N THR A 65 -19.34 3.96 4.92
CA THR A 65 -19.06 4.56 3.61
C THR A 65 -17.56 4.72 3.44
N ILE A 66 -17.03 4.45 2.24
CA ILE A 66 -15.61 4.67 1.92
C ILE A 66 -15.51 5.73 0.83
N GLU A 67 -14.83 6.82 1.15
CA GLU A 67 -14.52 7.91 0.21
C GLU A 67 -13.11 7.72 -0.32
N TYR A 68 -13.00 7.35 -1.59
CA TYR A 68 -11.72 7.08 -2.24
C TYR A 68 -11.15 8.33 -2.89
N ARG A 69 -9.85 8.58 -2.70
CA ARG A 69 -9.07 9.60 -3.44
C ARG A 69 -7.76 9.00 -3.89
N TRP A 70 -7.45 9.17 -5.17
CA TRP A 70 -6.29 8.57 -5.81
C TRP A 70 -5.37 9.65 -6.38
N ALA A 71 -4.09 9.58 -6.04
CA ALA A 71 -3.08 10.50 -6.55
C ALA A 71 -2.58 10.12 -7.95
N GLU A 72 -2.76 8.86 -8.38
CA GLU A 72 -2.35 8.33 -9.69
C GLU A 72 -0.85 8.53 -9.99
N GLY A 73 -0.01 8.48 -8.93
CA GLY A 73 1.42 8.75 -9.00
C GLY A 73 1.80 10.23 -8.95
N GLN A 74 0.82 11.14 -9.02
CA GLN A 74 1.04 12.59 -8.94
C GLN A 74 1.04 13.02 -7.45
N TYR A 75 2.18 12.90 -6.79
CA TYR A 75 2.29 13.08 -5.35
C TYR A 75 2.05 14.51 -4.86
N ASP A 76 2.23 15.51 -5.73
CA ASP A 76 1.87 16.91 -5.50
C ASP A 76 0.36 17.13 -5.25
N ARG A 77 -0.50 16.23 -5.74
CA ARG A 77 -1.95 16.25 -5.49
C ARG A 77 -2.36 15.81 -4.09
N LEU A 78 -1.51 15.05 -3.39
CA LEU A 78 -1.85 14.44 -2.09
C LEU A 78 -2.35 15.43 -1.04
N PRO A 79 -1.77 16.64 -0.84
CA PRO A 79 -2.29 17.60 0.13
C PRO A 79 -3.73 18.03 -0.15
N ALA A 80 -4.08 18.27 -1.42
CA ALA A 80 -5.43 18.66 -1.82
C ALA A 80 -6.43 17.50 -1.63
N LEU A 81 -6.03 16.27 -1.96
CA LEU A 81 -6.85 15.06 -1.78
C LEU A 81 -7.12 14.78 -0.30
N VAL A 82 -6.14 14.97 0.59
CA VAL A 82 -6.34 14.86 2.04
C VAL A 82 -7.31 15.93 2.54
N ALA A 83 -7.16 17.18 2.10
CA ALA A 83 -8.07 18.26 2.48
C ALA A 83 -9.52 17.97 2.02
N ASP A 84 -9.69 17.36 0.85
CA ASP A 84 -10.99 16.91 0.35
C ASP A 84 -11.58 15.80 1.23
N LEU A 85 -10.79 14.78 1.59
CA LEU A 85 -11.23 13.73 2.52
C LEU A 85 -11.65 14.29 3.88
N ILE A 86 -10.89 15.25 4.45
CA ILE A 86 -11.21 15.87 5.75
C ILE A 86 -12.58 16.60 5.70
N ARG A 87 -12.95 17.22 4.56
CA ARG A 87 -14.27 17.84 4.40
C ARG A 87 -15.42 16.85 4.52
N GLN A 88 -15.20 15.58 4.19
CA GLN A 88 -16.19 14.50 4.38
C GLN A 88 -16.34 14.07 5.86
N LYS A 89 -15.57 14.67 6.78
CA LYS A 89 -15.57 14.36 8.22
C LYS A 89 -15.36 12.87 8.51
N PRO A 90 -14.30 12.25 7.98
CA PRO A 90 -14.08 10.83 8.14
C PRO A 90 -13.81 10.47 9.62
N ALA A 91 -14.30 9.32 10.05
CA ALA A 91 -14.00 8.75 11.35
C ALA A 91 -12.55 8.22 11.42
N VAL A 92 -11.99 7.85 10.25
CA VAL A 92 -10.62 7.35 10.09
C VAL A 92 -10.13 7.64 8.68
N ILE A 93 -8.85 7.95 8.52
CA ILE A 93 -8.18 8.05 7.22
C ILE A 93 -7.27 6.84 7.03
N VAL A 94 -7.44 6.14 5.92
CA VAL A 94 -6.55 5.07 5.45
C VAL A 94 -5.57 5.69 4.45
N ALA A 95 -4.29 5.78 4.80
CA ALA A 95 -3.26 6.42 3.99
C ALA A 95 -2.35 5.36 3.35
N THR A 96 -2.63 4.99 2.10
CA THR A 96 -1.88 3.99 1.32
C THR A 96 -1.11 4.61 0.15
N GLY A 97 -0.88 5.91 0.22
CA GLY A 97 -0.16 6.69 -0.80
C GLY A 97 1.37 6.59 -0.72
N GLY A 98 1.91 5.54 -0.09
CA GLY A 98 3.31 5.51 0.27
C GLY A 98 3.62 6.54 1.36
N ASP A 99 4.90 6.73 1.66
CA ASP A 99 5.35 7.66 2.72
C ASP A 99 4.88 9.10 2.50
N VAL A 100 4.75 9.53 1.24
CA VAL A 100 4.25 10.87 0.87
C VAL A 100 2.80 11.04 1.34
N GLY A 101 1.96 10.02 1.09
CA GLY A 101 0.56 10.03 1.52
C GLY A 101 0.41 10.04 3.03
N VAL A 102 1.23 9.25 3.74
CA VAL A 102 1.24 9.23 5.22
C VAL A 102 1.65 10.59 5.78
N ARG A 103 2.70 11.24 5.23
CA ARG A 103 3.12 12.59 5.65
C ARG A 103 2.03 13.63 5.42
N ALA A 104 1.38 13.59 4.25
CA ALA A 104 0.29 14.52 3.91
C ALA A 104 -0.90 14.34 4.87
N ALA A 105 -1.33 13.10 5.12
CA ALA A 105 -2.41 12.80 6.05
C ALA A 105 -2.06 13.23 7.49
N LYS A 106 -0.88 12.86 7.99
CA LYS A 106 -0.43 13.21 9.35
C LYS A 106 -0.33 14.71 9.58
N LYS A 107 0.15 15.47 8.58
CA LYS A 107 0.26 16.93 8.65
C LYS A 107 -1.11 17.62 8.73
N ALA A 108 -2.10 17.12 7.99
CA ALA A 108 -3.41 17.77 7.85
C ALA A 108 -4.45 17.28 8.87
N ALA A 109 -4.37 16.01 9.30
CA ALA A 109 -5.39 15.33 10.11
C ALA A 109 -4.88 15.02 11.52
N THR A 110 -4.60 16.04 12.32
CA THR A 110 -3.97 15.88 13.65
C THR A 110 -4.87 15.21 14.69
N ALA A 111 -6.20 15.26 14.53
CA ALA A 111 -7.17 14.68 15.46
C ALA A 111 -7.86 13.42 14.89
N ILE A 112 -7.85 13.23 13.57
CA ILE A 112 -8.50 12.08 12.93
C ILE A 112 -7.55 10.87 13.00
N PRO A 113 -8.02 9.68 13.42
CA PRO A 113 -7.26 8.45 13.34
C PRO A 113 -6.72 8.18 11.93
N ILE A 114 -5.46 7.73 11.83
CA ILE A 114 -4.83 7.39 10.56
C ILE A 114 -4.31 5.96 10.64
N VAL A 115 -4.69 5.14 9.65
CA VAL A 115 -4.11 3.80 9.43
C VAL A 115 -3.33 3.84 8.13
N PHE A 116 -2.03 3.50 8.18
CA PHE A 116 -1.15 3.63 7.02
C PHE A 116 -0.62 2.31 6.48
N THR A 117 -0.14 2.35 5.22
CA THR A 117 0.93 1.48 4.72
C THR A 117 2.15 2.34 4.40
N SER A 118 3.35 1.91 4.81
CA SER A 118 4.61 2.64 4.60
C SER A 118 5.71 1.67 4.16
N GLY A 119 6.54 2.08 3.20
CA GLY A 119 7.73 1.35 2.79
C GLY A 119 8.93 1.58 3.73
N SER A 120 8.92 2.67 4.49
CA SER A 120 9.96 3.07 5.43
C SER A 120 9.86 2.36 6.78
N ASP A 121 10.91 2.51 7.59
CA ASP A 121 10.80 2.39 9.04
C ASP A 121 9.91 3.53 9.58
N PRO A 122 8.73 3.24 10.16
CA PRO A 122 7.79 4.26 10.58
C PRO A 122 8.28 5.12 11.75
N VAL A 123 9.22 4.61 12.55
CA VAL A 123 9.84 5.35 13.65
C VAL A 123 10.87 6.34 13.10
N ALA A 124 11.78 5.87 12.25
CA ALA A 124 12.78 6.71 11.60
C ALA A 124 12.12 7.79 10.70
N ALA A 125 11.00 7.46 10.03
CA ALA A 125 10.21 8.40 9.24
C ALA A 125 9.40 9.40 10.10
N GLY A 126 9.37 9.22 11.42
CA GLY A 126 8.64 10.07 12.35
C GLY A 126 7.11 9.91 12.28
N PHE A 127 6.61 8.79 11.79
CA PHE A 127 5.18 8.52 11.72
C PHE A 127 4.63 8.12 13.09
N VAL A 128 5.37 7.31 13.83
CA VAL A 128 5.03 6.80 15.16
C VAL A 128 6.21 6.92 16.12
N SER A 129 5.94 6.89 17.42
CA SER A 129 6.99 6.99 18.45
C SER A 129 7.73 5.67 18.64
N SER A 130 7.02 4.54 18.52
CA SER A 130 7.57 3.19 18.50
C SER A 130 6.60 2.23 17.80
N LEU A 131 7.10 1.06 17.38
CA LEU A 131 6.25 0.07 16.71
C LEU A 131 5.21 -0.54 17.66
N ASN A 132 5.60 -0.85 18.89
CA ASN A 132 4.71 -1.49 19.88
C ASN A 132 3.70 -0.53 20.50
N ARG A 133 4.05 0.76 20.60
CA ARG A 133 3.20 1.83 21.11
C ARG A 133 3.35 3.05 20.23
N PRO A 134 2.56 3.14 19.16
CA PRO A 134 2.69 4.19 18.15
C PRO A 134 2.61 5.60 18.73
N GLY A 135 1.73 5.79 19.71
CA GLY A 135 1.44 7.10 20.29
C GLY A 135 0.68 8.00 19.31
N GLY A 136 -0.12 8.92 19.83
CA GLY A 136 -0.88 9.84 18.97
C GLY A 136 -2.01 9.17 18.18
N ASN A 137 -2.29 9.71 16.98
CA ASN A 137 -3.43 9.32 16.15
C ASN A 137 -3.07 8.43 14.95
N VAL A 138 -1.84 7.89 14.89
CA VAL A 138 -1.33 7.18 13.70
C VAL A 138 -0.90 5.76 14.08
N THR A 139 -1.35 4.77 13.31
CA THR A 139 -0.88 3.37 13.34
C THR A 139 -0.95 2.78 11.94
N GLY A 140 -0.52 1.54 11.74
CA GLY A 140 -0.63 0.89 10.43
C GLY A 140 0.26 -0.31 10.24
N VAL A 141 0.69 -0.50 8.98
CA VAL A 141 1.51 -1.63 8.53
C VAL A 141 2.76 -1.09 7.83
N SER A 142 3.94 -1.51 8.29
CA SER A 142 5.20 -1.29 7.57
C SER A 142 5.41 -2.41 6.56
N LEU A 143 5.78 -2.07 5.33
CA LEU A 143 6.03 -3.03 4.25
C LEU A 143 7.50 -3.47 4.16
N PHE A 144 8.40 -2.86 4.94
CA PHE A 144 9.85 -3.13 4.95
C PHE A 144 10.52 -3.12 3.56
N VAL A 145 10.03 -2.33 2.65
CA VAL A 145 10.51 -2.30 1.26
C VAL A 145 12.02 -2.05 1.18
N SER A 146 12.52 -1.08 1.92
CA SER A 146 13.92 -0.65 1.86
C SER A 146 14.91 -1.73 2.30
N VAL A 147 14.54 -2.58 3.27
CA VAL A 147 15.43 -3.67 3.74
C VAL A 147 15.59 -4.76 2.67
N LEU A 148 14.65 -4.83 1.71
CA LEU A 148 14.62 -5.87 0.69
C LEU A 148 15.42 -5.51 -0.57
N GLU A 149 15.85 -4.26 -0.74
CA GLU A 149 16.56 -3.82 -1.95
C GLU A 149 17.87 -4.60 -2.16
N GLY A 150 18.67 -4.78 -1.11
CA GLY A 150 19.88 -5.59 -1.16
C GLY A 150 19.59 -7.05 -1.50
N LYS A 151 18.50 -7.61 -0.96
CA LYS A 151 18.09 -8.99 -1.25
C LYS A 151 17.64 -9.19 -2.70
N LYS A 152 16.95 -8.23 -3.27
CA LYS A 152 16.60 -8.24 -4.70
C LYS A 152 17.86 -8.31 -5.56
N LEU A 153 18.88 -7.51 -5.23
CA LEU A 153 20.13 -7.52 -5.97
C LEU A 153 20.87 -8.86 -5.87
N GLU A 154 20.87 -9.51 -4.71
CA GLU A 154 21.43 -10.86 -4.53
C GLU A 154 20.73 -11.89 -5.41
N LEU A 155 19.37 -11.90 -5.41
CA LEU A 155 18.55 -12.80 -6.23
C LEU A 155 18.81 -12.58 -7.73
N LEU A 156 18.88 -11.31 -8.14
CA LEU A 156 19.18 -10.96 -9.52
C LEU A 156 20.57 -11.44 -9.93
N ARG A 157 21.58 -11.31 -9.07
CA ARG A 157 22.94 -11.83 -9.30
C ARG A 157 22.95 -13.38 -9.44
N GLU A 158 22.15 -14.09 -8.64
CA GLU A 158 22.06 -15.55 -8.76
C GLU A 158 21.43 -15.95 -10.11
N LEU A 159 20.46 -15.17 -10.60
CA LEU A 159 19.78 -15.43 -11.88
C LEU A 159 20.64 -15.06 -13.09
N VAL A 160 21.37 -13.93 -13.03
CA VAL A 160 22.24 -13.43 -14.09
C VAL A 160 23.66 -13.15 -13.53
N PRO A 161 24.45 -14.21 -13.25
CA PRO A 161 25.74 -14.07 -12.55
C PRO A 161 26.77 -13.24 -13.32
N MET A 162 26.68 -13.26 -14.65
CA MET A 162 27.59 -12.51 -15.55
C MET A 162 27.27 -11.01 -15.63
N ALA A 163 26.11 -10.56 -15.12
CA ALA A 163 25.74 -9.15 -15.12
C ALA A 163 26.79 -8.33 -14.39
N ALA A 164 27.41 -7.37 -15.05
CA ALA A 164 28.41 -6.45 -14.51
C ALA A 164 27.79 -5.08 -14.18
N VAL A 165 26.89 -4.60 -15.02
CA VAL A 165 26.23 -3.30 -14.90
C VAL A 165 24.75 -3.52 -14.57
N ILE A 166 24.32 -3.02 -13.43
CA ILE A 166 22.94 -3.12 -12.94
C ILE A 166 22.29 -1.74 -13.02
N GLY A 167 21.11 -1.65 -13.63
CA GLY A 167 20.26 -0.47 -13.56
C GLY A 167 19.45 -0.46 -12.25
N PHE A 168 19.25 0.71 -11.68
CA PHE A 168 18.30 0.91 -10.58
C PHE A 168 17.35 2.05 -10.97
N LEU A 169 16.08 1.71 -11.25
CA LEU A 169 15.05 2.67 -11.62
C LEU A 169 14.36 3.20 -10.37
N VAL A 170 14.42 4.52 -10.17
CA VAL A 170 13.84 5.21 -9.01
C VAL A 170 12.94 6.37 -9.45
N ASN A 171 11.91 6.66 -8.63
CA ASN A 171 11.12 7.88 -8.78
C ASN A 171 11.75 8.98 -7.89
N PRO A 172 12.29 10.06 -8.46
CA PRO A 172 12.91 11.13 -7.69
C PRO A 172 11.94 11.87 -6.76
N ASN A 173 10.63 11.79 -7.01
CA ASN A 173 9.60 12.38 -6.17
C ASN A 173 9.27 11.51 -4.93
N ASN A 174 9.83 10.30 -4.84
CA ASN A 174 9.75 9.49 -3.64
C ASN A 174 10.74 10.01 -2.58
N PRO A 175 10.30 10.39 -1.36
CA PRO A 175 11.20 10.93 -0.32
C PRO A 175 12.34 10.00 0.10
N ARG A 176 12.25 8.72 -0.26
CA ARG A 176 13.28 7.73 0.04
C ARG A 176 14.25 7.49 -1.11
N ALA A 177 14.01 8.07 -2.28
CA ALA A 177 14.80 7.80 -3.49
C ALA A 177 16.31 7.92 -3.25
N ASP A 178 16.75 8.97 -2.54
CA ASP A 178 18.16 9.20 -2.26
C ASP A 178 18.74 8.19 -1.26
N VAL A 179 17.98 7.85 -0.19
CA VAL A 179 18.41 6.88 0.83
C VAL A 179 18.47 5.47 0.22
N ASP A 180 17.41 5.04 -0.47
CA ASP A 180 17.34 3.72 -1.08
C ASP A 180 18.37 3.59 -2.24
N THR A 181 18.68 4.69 -2.93
CA THR A 181 19.78 4.75 -3.90
C THR A 181 21.14 4.54 -3.24
N ALA A 182 21.40 5.20 -2.10
CA ALA A 182 22.65 5.04 -1.37
C ALA A 182 22.82 3.61 -0.84
N ASP A 183 21.76 3.01 -0.32
CA ASP A 183 21.74 1.62 0.15
C ASP A 183 22.00 0.63 -1.01
N MET A 184 21.34 0.83 -2.15
CA MET A 184 21.54 0.03 -3.35
C MET A 184 22.96 0.16 -3.90
N GLN A 185 23.54 1.38 -3.88
CA GLN A 185 24.94 1.60 -4.26
C GLN A 185 25.92 0.86 -3.33
N ALA A 186 25.65 0.86 -2.02
CA ALA A 186 26.45 0.12 -1.05
C ALA A 186 26.37 -1.39 -1.31
N ALA A 187 25.17 -1.92 -1.55
CA ALA A 187 24.97 -3.32 -1.88
C ALA A 187 25.65 -3.72 -3.19
N ALA A 188 25.53 -2.91 -4.24
CA ALA A 188 26.19 -3.15 -5.52
C ALA A 188 27.71 -3.19 -5.41
N ARG A 189 28.30 -2.22 -4.67
CA ARG A 189 29.75 -2.20 -4.38
C ARG A 189 30.21 -3.45 -3.64
N ALA A 190 29.45 -3.90 -2.64
CA ALA A 190 29.77 -5.11 -1.86
C ALA A 190 29.76 -6.37 -2.76
N LEU A 191 28.97 -6.38 -3.82
CA LEU A 191 28.87 -7.48 -4.80
C LEU A 191 29.83 -7.29 -6.00
N GLY A 192 30.64 -6.25 -6.04
CA GLY A 192 31.54 -5.92 -7.16
C GLY A 192 30.80 -5.58 -8.44
N LYS A 193 29.59 -4.98 -8.37
CA LYS A 193 28.77 -4.59 -9.52
C LYS A 193 28.76 -3.09 -9.70
N LEU A 194 28.69 -2.63 -10.95
CA LEU A 194 28.45 -1.22 -11.28
C LEU A 194 26.95 -0.95 -11.20
N LEU A 195 26.57 0.17 -10.60
CA LEU A 195 25.17 0.59 -10.50
C LEU A 195 24.94 1.87 -11.31
N LEU A 196 24.01 1.79 -12.27
CA LEU A 196 23.51 2.93 -13.03
C LEU A 196 22.16 3.36 -12.44
N ILE A 197 22.06 4.59 -11.95
CA ILE A 197 20.81 5.16 -11.43
C ILE A 197 20.02 5.78 -12.58
N LEU A 198 18.76 5.36 -12.70
CA LEU A 198 17.82 5.85 -13.69
C LEU A 198 16.63 6.48 -12.97
N LYS A 199 16.18 7.62 -13.44
CA LYS A 199 15.10 8.37 -12.82
C LYS A 199 13.91 8.45 -13.76
N ALA A 200 12.71 8.20 -13.21
CA ALA A 200 11.45 8.42 -13.89
C ALA A 200 10.43 8.95 -12.88
N ASP A 201 9.87 10.13 -13.13
CA ASP A 201 8.82 10.74 -12.31
C ASP A 201 7.45 10.71 -13.01
N GLY A 202 7.43 10.36 -14.29
CA GLY A 202 6.27 10.20 -15.14
C GLY A 202 6.43 9.03 -16.12
N GLU A 203 5.32 8.56 -16.67
CA GLU A 203 5.29 7.49 -17.68
C GLU A 203 6.02 7.89 -18.97
N HIS A 204 6.04 9.19 -19.26
CA HIS A 204 6.74 9.76 -20.43
C HIS A 204 8.27 9.56 -20.40
N ASP A 205 8.86 9.27 -19.22
CA ASP A 205 10.29 9.00 -19.08
C ASP A 205 10.68 7.57 -19.45
N PHE A 206 9.73 6.62 -19.43
CA PHE A 206 10.06 5.20 -19.50
C PHE A 206 10.78 4.81 -20.80
N ASP A 207 10.33 5.29 -21.96
CA ASP A 207 10.99 4.99 -23.24
C ASP A 207 12.43 5.53 -23.26
N ALA A 208 12.67 6.74 -22.74
CA ALA A 208 14.01 7.32 -22.63
C ALA A 208 14.90 6.54 -21.66
N VAL A 209 14.35 6.09 -20.53
CA VAL A 209 15.05 5.24 -19.56
C VAL A 209 15.48 3.93 -20.20
N PHE A 210 14.58 3.23 -20.87
CA PHE A 210 14.93 1.94 -21.49
C PHE A 210 15.86 2.08 -22.69
N THR A 211 15.76 3.17 -23.46
CA THR A 211 16.73 3.52 -24.49
C THR A 211 18.11 3.74 -23.89
N ASN A 212 18.20 4.46 -22.76
CA ASN A 212 19.46 4.68 -22.04
C ASN A 212 20.05 3.36 -21.51
N LEU A 213 19.21 2.48 -20.92
CA LEU A 213 19.64 1.14 -20.50
C LEU A 213 20.32 0.36 -21.63
N ALA A 214 19.74 0.38 -22.82
CA ALA A 214 20.28 -0.32 -23.99
C ALA A 214 21.61 0.34 -24.46
N GLN A 215 21.68 1.68 -24.53
CA GLN A 215 22.88 2.41 -24.92
C GLN A 215 24.06 2.16 -23.96
N GLN A 216 23.78 2.12 -22.66
CA GLN A 216 24.77 1.86 -21.60
C GLN A 216 25.07 0.36 -21.42
N ARG A 217 24.43 -0.52 -22.22
CA ARG A 217 24.59 -1.98 -22.14
C ARG A 217 24.39 -2.50 -20.71
N VAL A 218 23.29 -2.07 -20.08
CA VAL A 218 22.91 -2.53 -18.75
C VAL A 218 22.47 -3.99 -18.84
N ASP A 219 23.05 -4.85 -18.01
CA ASP A 219 22.85 -6.29 -18.07
C ASP A 219 21.58 -6.75 -17.35
N ALA A 220 21.14 -6.01 -16.33
CA ALA A 220 19.91 -6.30 -15.57
C ALA A 220 19.38 -5.05 -14.86
N LEU A 221 18.11 -5.07 -14.48
CA LEU A 221 17.41 -3.93 -13.88
C LEU A 221 16.77 -4.32 -12.53
N VAL A 222 16.89 -3.43 -11.55
CA VAL A 222 16.09 -3.44 -10.33
C VAL A 222 15.12 -2.27 -10.40
N VAL A 223 13.84 -2.53 -10.26
CA VAL A 223 12.80 -1.50 -10.15
C VAL A 223 12.50 -1.23 -8.68
N HIS A 224 12.67 0.03 -8.27
CA HIS A 224 12.34 0.46 -6.92
C HIS A 224 10.86 0.22 -6.60
N THR A 225 10.58 -0.23 -5.38
CA THR A 225 9.20 -0.59 -5.01
C THR A 225 8.44 0.64 -4.53
N GLU A 226 7.47 1.10 -5.34
CA GLU A 226 6.65 2.26 -4.98
C GLU A 226 5.32 2.29 -5.77
N PRO A 227 4.29 3.05 -5.31
CA PRO A 227 2.94 3.02 -5.90
C PRO A 227 2.86 3.48 -7.35
N PHE A 228 3.68 4.46 -7.79
CA PHE A 228 3.66 4.93 -9.16
C PHE A 228 4.08 3.82 -10.13
N PHE A 229 5.22 3.15 -9.88
CA PHE A 229 5.70 2.05 -10.73
C PHE A 229 4.73 0.87 -10.72
N LEU A 230 4.12 0.53 -9.57
CA LEU A 230 3.09 -0.51 -9.52
C LEU A 230 1.88 -0.16 -10.40
N SER A 231 1.48 1.10 -10.44
CA SER A 231 0.38 1.57 -11.29
C SER A 231 0.70 1.50 -12.79
N ARG A 232 1.97 1.42 -13.15
CA ARG A 232 2.48 1.36 -14.52
C ARG A 232 3.20 0.04 -14.82
N ARG A 233 2.94 -1.01 -14.00
CA ARG A 233 3.64 -2.29 -14.09
C ARG A 233 3.57 -2.91 -15.47
N ASP A 234 2.41 -2.86 -16.14
CA ASP A 234 2.21 -3.50 -17.43
C ASP A 234 3.15 -2.87 -18.48
N HIS A 235 3.25 -1.55 -18.52
CA HIS A 235 4.16 -0.82 -19.40
C HIS A 235 5.63 -1.10 -19.08
N LEU A 236 6.02 -1.09 -17.78
CA LEU A 236 7.39 -1.40 -17.37
C LEU A 236 7.79 -2.83 -17.71
N VAL A 237 6.89 -3.78 -17.55
CA VAL A 237 7.12 -5.20 -17.92
C VAL A 237 7.24 -5.37 -19.43
N GLU A 238 6.38 -4.70 -20.21
CA GLU A 238 6.46 -4.69 -21.67
C GLU A 238 7.81 -4.12 -22.16
N LEU A 239 8.24 -2.99 -21.61
CA LEU A 239 9.52 -2.40 -21.98
C LEU A 239 10.71 -3.30 -21.58
N ALA A 240 10.70 -3.89 -20.39
CA ALA A 240 11.75 -4.83 -19.97
C ALA A 240 11.84 -6.04 -20.92
N ALA A 241 10.71 -6.56 -21.37
CA ALA A 241 10.66 -7.65 -22.34
C ALA A 241 11.15 -7.19 -23.73
N ARG A 242 10.68 -6.04 -24.23
CA ARG A 242 11.06 -5.46 -25.53
C ARG A 242 12.56 -5.22 -25.64
N TYR A 243 13.18 -4.72 -24.58
CA TYR A 243 14.63 -4.48 -24.54
C TYR A 243 15.44 -5.70 -24.07
N SER A 244 14.77 -6.83 -23.79
CA SER A 244 15.40 -8.07 -23.31
C SER A 244 16.25 -7.87 -22.06
N ILE A 245 15.81 -7.03 -21.11
CA ILE A 245 16.53 -6.72 -19.88
C ILE A 245 15.97 -7.58 -18.73
N PRO A 246 16.76 -8.51 -18.16
CA PRO A 246 16.39 -9.24 -16.96
C PRO A 246 16.08 -8.29 -15.81
N THR A 247 14.84 -8.32 -15.30
CA THR A 247 14.38 -7.32 -14.32
C THR A 247 13.79 -8.00 -13.09
N ILE A 248 14.20 -7.50 -11.90
CA ILE A 248 13.59 -7.86 -10.62
C ILE A 248 12.73 -6.72 -10.08
N TYR A 249 11.59 -7.11 -9.53
CA TYR A 249 10.59 -6.20 -8.97
C TYR A 249 10.37 -6.49 -7.48
N GLY A 250 9.75 -5.55 -6.77
CA GLY A 250 9.45 -5.70 -5.34
C GLY A 250 8.12 -6.36 -5.02
N LEU A 251 7.26 -6.59 -6.02
CA LEU A 251 5.88 -7.03 -5.80
C LEU A 251 5.48 -8.09 -6.82
N ARG A 252 4.73 -9.13 -6.35
CA ARG A 252 4.29 -10.25 -7.18
C ARG A 252 3.44 -9.81 -8.39
N GLU A 253 2.77 -8.69 -8.27
CA GLU A 253 1.91 -8.12 -9.31
C GLU A 253 2.67 -7.87 -10.62
N PHE A 254 3.96 -7.56 -10.55
CA PHE A 254 4.81 -7.45 -11.73
C PHE A 254 5.09 -8.81 -12.39
N ALA A 255 5.38 -9.85 -11.58
CA ALA A 255 5.58 -11.19 -12.11
C ALA A 255 4.28 -11.74 -12.71
N ALA A 256 3.14 -11.47 -12.10
CA ALA A 256 1.81 -11.83 -12.63
C ALA A 256 1.48 -11.10 -13.94
N ALA A 257 1.99 -9.88 -14.13
CA ALA A 257 1.87 -9.12 -15.39
C ALA A 257 2.85 -9.57 -16.49
N GLY A 258 3.69 -10.59 -16.25
CA GLY A 258 4.67 -11.11 -17.21
C GLY A 258 6.13 -10.72 -16.89
N GLY A 259 6.38 -10.01 -15.79
CA GLY A 259 7.74 -9.69 -15.32
C GLY A 259 8.51 -10.94 -14.91
N LEU A 260 9.84 -10.88 -14.96
CA LEU A 260 10.71 -12.05 -14.81
C LEU A 260 10.69 -12.61 -13.37
N ILE A 261 10.89 -11.78 -12.37
CA ILE A 261 11.09 -12.19 -10.98
C ILE A 261 10.65 -11.08 -10.03
N SER A 262 10.06 -11.44 -8.91
CA SER A 262 9.74 -10.49 -7.86
C SER A 262 10.08 -11.04 -6.47
N TYR A 263 10.49 -10.13 -5.57
CA TYR A 263 10.73 -10.46 -4.18
C TYR A 263 10.27 -9.31 -3.28
N GLY A 264 9.28 -9.55 -2.45
CA GLY A 264 8.75 -8.53 -1.55
C GLY A 264 7.58 -8.94 -0.70
N THR A 265 6.95 -7.96 -0.08
CA THR A 265 5.83 -8.16 0.82
C THR A 265 4.55 -8.47 0.03
N LYS A 266 3.75 -9.39 0.54
CA LYS A 266 2.41 -9.65 0.01
C LYS A 266 1.46 -8.51 0.37
N LEU A 267 1.17 -7.67 -0.63
CA LEU A 267 0.35 -6.47 -0.43
C LEU A 267 -1.06 -6.79 0.07
N SER A 268 -1.68 -7.86 -0.43
CA SER A 268 -3.04 -8.25 -0.03
C SER A 268 -3.14 -8.51 1.48
N ASP A 269 -2.14 -9.16 2.09
CA ASP A 269 -2.15 -9.43 3.53
C ASP A 269 -1.98 -8.12 4.33
N SER A 270 -1.14 -7.21 3.85
CA SER A 270 -0.95 -5.89 4.46
C SER A 270 -2.22 -5.05 4.40
N TYR A 271 -2.89 -4.99 3.25
CA TYR A 271 -4.14 -4.23 3.10
C TYR A 271 -5.30 -4.86 3.89
N ARG A 272 -5.38 -6.19 3.96
CA ARG A 272 -6.34 -6.87 4.83
C ARG A 272 -6.12 -6.45 6.30
N GLN A 273 -4.88 -6.39 6.76
CA GLN A 273 -4.54 -5.93 8.11
C GLN A 273 -4.92 -4.47 8.34
N VAL A 274 -4.72 -3.59 7.35
CA VAL A 274 -5.19 -2.20 7.39
C VAL A 274 -6.71 -2.15 7.54
N GLY A 275 -7.46 -3.01 6.84
CA GLY A 275 -8.91 -3.14 6.98
C GLY A 275 -9.32 -3.53 8.40
N ILE A 276 -8.64 -4.54 8.98
CA ILE A 276 -8.87 -4.96 10.37
C ILE A 276 -8.61 -3.82 11.35
N TYR A 277 -7.52 -3.07 11.19
CA TYR A 277 -7.19 -1.94 12.07
C TYR A 277 -8.19 -0.80 11.93
N THR A 278 -8.61 -0.52 10.71
CA THR A 278 -9.66 0.47 10.44
C THR A 278 -10.96 0.11 11.18
N GLY A 279 -11.39 -1.14 11.09
CA GLY A 279 -12.59 -1.60 11.78
C GLY A 279 -12.48 -1.60 13.32
N LYS A 280 -11.31 -1.92 13.87
CA LYS A 280 -11.02 -1.79 15.30
C LYS A 280 -11.15 -0.34 15.78
N ILE A 281 -10.62 0.61 15.01
CA ILE A 281 -10.72 2.05 15.31
C ILE A 281 -12.19 2.50 15.25
N LEU A 282 -12.96 2.04 14.26
CA LEU A 282 -14.40 2.32 14.19
C LEU A 282 -15.18 1.76 15.39
N LYS A 283 -14.67 0.73 16.05
CA LYS A 283 -15.21 0.18 17.32
C LYS A 283 -14.71 0.91 18.56
N GLY A 284 -13.88 1.95 18.42
CA GLY A 284 -13.38 2.79 19.51
C GLY A 284 -11.98 2.44 20.02
N GLU A 285 -11.25 1.48 19.40
CA GLU A 285 -9.84 1.28 19.74
C GLU A 285 -9.02 2.49 19.30
N LYS A 286 -8.03 2.87 20.09
CA LYS A 286 -7.18 4.03 19.79
C LYS A 286 -5.99 3.62 18.93
N PRO A 287 -5.61 4.39 17.90
CA PRO A 287 -4.39 4.13 17.13
C PRO A 287 -3.14 3.97 18.00
N ALA A 288 -3.04 4.73 19.09
CA ALA A 288 -1.94 4.69 20.04
C ALA A 288 -1.72 3.31 20.70
N ASP A 289 -2.78 2.50 20.81
CA ASP A 289 -2.79 1.19 21.47
C ASP A 289 -2.67 0.04 20.47
N LEU A 290 -2.71 0.32 19.16
CA LEU A 290 -2.58 -0.66 18.08
C LEU A 290 -1.13 -0.68 17.57
N PRO A 291 -0.34 -1.73 17.85
CA PRO A 291 1.05 -1.83 17.39
C PRO A 291 1.14 -1.72 15.86
N VAL A 292 2.19 -1.08 15.36
CA VAL A 292 2.48 -1.11 13.91
C VAL A 292 2.86 -2.54 13.53
N MET A 293 2.09 -3.10 12.61
CA MET A 293 2.35 -4.45 12.10
C MET A 293 3.53 -4.46 11.13
N GLN A 294 4.26 -5.53 11.16
CA GLN A 294 5.37 -5.81 10.26
C GLN A 294 5.09 -7.12 9.52
N PRO A 295 5.39 -7.24 8.22
CA PRO A 295 5.24 -8.48 7.51
C PRO A 295 6.21 -9.52 8.09
N THR A 296 5.72 -10.72 8.28
CA THR A 296 6.51 -11.87 8.73
C THR A 296 6.90 -12.80 7.57
N LYS A 297 6.32 -12.56 6.39
CA LYS A 297 6.53 -13.36 5.18
C LYS A 297 6.76 -12.44 4.00
N PHE A 298 7.69 -12.84 3.15
CA PHE A 298 7.97 -12.23 1.86
C PHE A 298 7.69 -13.26 0.78
N GLU A 299 7.17 -12.83 -0.36
CA GLU A 299 6.90 -13.69 -1.51
C GLU A 299 8.04 -13.58 -2.52
N PHE A 300 8.54 -14.73 -2.94
CA PHE A 300 9.49 -14.89 -4.01
C PHE A 300 8.80 -15.56 -5.20
N VAL A 301 8.59 -14.83 -6.28
CA VAL A 301 7.87 -15.31 -7.46
C VAL A 301 8.79 -15.29 -8.68
N ILE A 302 8.79 -16.37 -9.43
CA ILE A 302 9.57 -16.52 -10.68
C ILE A 302 8.61 -16.80 -11.83
N ASN A 303 8.76 -16.09 -12.94
CA ASN A 303 8.00 -16.34 -14.17
C ASN A 303 8.90 -17.05 -15.19
N LEU A 304 8.66 -18.34 -15.41
CA LEU A 304 9.43 -19.18 -16.34
C LEU A 304 9.17 -18.81 -17.81
N LYS A 305 7.98 -18.31 -18.16
CA LYS A 305 7.72 -17.81 -19.52
C LYS A 305 8.61 -16.62 -19.84
N ALA A 306 8.71 -15.68 -18.89
CA ALA A 306 9.60 -14.52 -19.04
C ALA A 306 11.08 -14.94 -19.09
N ALA A 307 11.49 -15.87 -18.22
CA ALA A 307 12.86 -16.40 -18.25
C ALA A 307 13.19 -17.06 -19.60
N LYS A 308 12.29 -17.90 -20.11
CA LYS A 308 12.44 -18.55 -21.42
C LYS A 308 12.52 -17.54 -22.57
N ALA A 309 11.68 -16.51 -22.55
CA ALA A 309 11.68 -15.46 -23.56
C ALA A 309 12.99 -14.65 -23.58
N LEU A 310 13.64 -14.51 -22.40
CA LEU A 310 14.94 -13.87 -22.24
C LEU A 310 16.13 -14.83 -22.48
N GLY A 311 15.87 -16.09 -22.83
CA GLY A 311 16.94 -17.09 -23.01
C GLY A 311 17.65 -17.47 -21.70
N LEU A 312 17.03 -17.24 -20.55
CA LEU A 312 17.61 -17.52 -19.24
C LEU A 312 17.24 -18.91 -18.74
N THR A 313 18.23 -19.60 -18.17
CA THR A 313 18.00 -20.82 -17.40
C THR A 313 17.96 -20.45 -15.92
N VAL A 314 16.81 -20.65 -15.28
CA VAL A 314 16.65 -20.40 -13.85
C VAL A 314 17.36 -21.49 -13.05
N PRO A 315 18.32 -21.15 -12.17
CA PRO A 315 18.98 -22.12 -11.31
C PRO A 315 18.00 -22.88 -10.39
N THR A 316 18.21 -24.16 -10.18
CA THR A 316 17.40 -24.99 -9.29
C THR A 316 17.36 -24.40 -7.85
N SER A 317 18.45 -23.80 -7.41
CA SER A 317 18.53 -23.14 -6.09
C SER A 317 17.52 -22.00 -5.95
N LEU A 318 17.20 -21.27 -7.01
CA LEU A 318 16.15 -20.24 -7.00
C LEU A 318 14.76 -20.88 -7.05
N LEU A 319 14.55 -21.90 -7.89
CA LEU A 319 13.24 -22.56 -8.02
C LEU A 319 12.78 -23.21 -6.70
N VAL A 320 13.68 -23.85 -5.96
CA VAL A 320 13.36 -24.47 -4.65
C VAL A 320 12.98 -23.42 -3.58
N ARG A 321 13.48 -22.20 -3.73
CA ARG A 321 13.21 -21.09 -2.79
C ARG A 321 12.00 -20.26 -3.18
N ALA A 322 11.49 -20.43 -4.39
CA ALA A 322 10.33 -19.67 -4.86
C ALA A 322 9.05 -20.14 -4.15
N ASP A 323 8.26 -19.17 -3.68
CA ASP A 323 6.92 -19.42 -3.13
C ASP A 323 5.90 -19.69 -4.24
N GLU A 324 6.14 -19.13 -5.44
CA GLU A 324 5.32 -19.32 -6.63
C GLU A 324 6.19 -19.34 -7.90
N VAL A 325 5.89 -20.29 -8.80
CA VAL A 325 6.48 -20.36 -10.13
C VAL A 325 5.36 -20.27 -11.16
N ILE A 326 5.41 -19.24 -12.01
CA ILE A 326 4.44 -18.99 -13.09
C ILE A 326 4.98 -19.70 -14.36
N GLU A 327 4.20 -20.65 -14.89
CA GLU A 327 4.52 -21.45 -16.08
C GLU A 327 3.75 -20.97 -17.32
#